data_71ebd8b40a4c84d712056836cf759c0f
#
_entry.id   71ebd8b40a4c84d712056836cf759c0f
#
_cell.length_a   1.000
_cell.length_b   1.000
_cell.length_c   1.000
_cell.angle_alpha   90.00
_cell.angle_beta   90.00
_cell.angle_gamma   90.00
#
_symmetry.space_group_name_H-M   'P 1'
#
loop_
_entity.id
_entity.type
_entity.pdbx_description
1 polymer ?
#
loop_
_entity_poly.entity_id
_entity_poly.type
_entity_poly.pdbx_seq_one_letter_code
_entity_poly.pdbx_strand_id
1 'polypeptide(L)'
;LGKLESGEYDAIILAVAVTLLPGLAFSEPIKLKLSYFSSDRTMLYRAGVKPFVDAVNAEAIGLLEIEVYFSGALGKAPSQQAQLVKDGVAELAYIIPGYTADQFPDNAVIELPGLFRNQGEASLVFTRMIAANVLRGYEDFVVITAFTAEPHSIHTRQPIASLTDLKGLKIRANNPTEAATFDKLGMRGIVMPVNQISEAISNGTIDGAAIPPAMLTEFGVGRLTSYHYMVH
;
A
#
# COMPACT_ATOMS: atom_id res chain seq x y z
N LEU A 1 -55.68 39.59 -35.31
CA LEU A 1 -55.16 38.28 -34.92
C LEU A 1 -54.73 37.56 -36.20
N GLY A 2 -53.45 37.72 -36.61
CA GLY A 2 -52.89 37.02 -37.75
C GLY A 2 -52.85 35.53 -37.44
N LYS A 3 -53.28 34.74 -38.42
CA LYS A 3 -53.07 33.25 -38.39
C LYS A 3 -51.58 33.00 -38.59
N LEU A 4 -50.96 32.47 -37.59
CA LEU A 4 -49.62 31.86 -37.75
C LEU A 4 -49.69 30.65 -38.67
N GLU A 5 -48.81 30.56 -39.64
CA GLU A 5 -48.74 29.38 -40.51
C GLU A 5 -48.27 28.14 -39.74
N SER A 6 -48.68 26.93 -40.13
CA SER A 6 -48.42 25.67 -39.42
C SER A 6 -46.97 25.42 -39.08
N GLY A 7 -46.01 25.89 -39.88
CA GLY A 7 -44.57 25.77 -39.64
C GLY A 7 -44.03 26.60 -38.47
N GLU A 8 -44.73 27.67 -38.06
CA GLU A 8 -44.32 28.48 -36.92
C GLU A 8 -44.64 27.78 -35.58
N TYR A 9 -45.69 26.96 -35.54
CA TYR A 9 -46.02 26.15 -34.34
C TYR A 9 -44.99 25.06 -34.11
N ASP A 10 -44.48 24.44 -35.20
CA ASP A 10 -43.46 23.38 -35.10
C ASP A 10 -42.15 23.95 -34.57
N ALA A 11 -41.77 25.14 -35.00
CA ALA A 11 -40.56 25.81 -34.51
C ALA A 11 -40.67 26.26 -33.01
N ILE A 12 -41.87 26.73 -32.59
CA ILE A 12 -42.14 27.12 -31.21
C ILE A 12 -42.18 25.87 -30.32
N ILE A 13 -42.80 24.77 -30.74
CA ILE A 13 -42.85 23.52 -29.99
C ILE A 13 -41.44 22.91 -29.87
N LEU A 14 -40.63 22.96 -30.91
CA LEU A 14 -39.25 22.48 -30.86
C LEU A 14 -38.39 23.36 -29.94
N ALA A 15 -38.54 24.68 -29.96
CA ALA A 15 -37.81 25.58 -29.10
C ALA A 15 -38.20 25.40 -27.61
N VAL A 16 -39.47 25.18 -27.28
CA VAL A 16 -39.95 24.92 -25.93
C VAL A 16 -39.55 23.52 -25.48
N ALA A 17 -39.51 22.52 -26.35
CA ALA A 17 -39.05 21.17 -26.02
C ALA A 17 -37.55 21.12 -25.69
N VAL A 18 -36.72 21.93 -26.36
CA VAL A 18 -35.26 22.04 -26.08
C VAL A 18 -34.99 22.76 -24.76
N THR A 19 -35.85 23.73 -24.35
CA THR A 19 -35.69 24.44 -23.07
C THR A 19 -36.23 23.68 -21.89
N LEU A 20 -37.05 22.63 -22.08
CA LEU A 20 -37.62 21.76 -21.07
C LEU A 20 -36.86 20.44 -20.86
N LEU A 21 -35.79 20.19 -21.61
CA LEU A 21 -34.86 19.13 -21.25
C LEU A 21 -34.24 19.52 -19.91
N PRO A 22 -34.49 18.77 -18.81
CA PRO A 22 -33.73 18.99 -17.59
C PRO A 22 -32.28 18.88 -18.00
N GLY A 23 -31.53 19.98 -17.84
CA GLY A 23 -30.09 19.94 -18.07
C GLY A 23 -29.59 18.70 -17.35
N LEU A 24 -28.96 17.79 -18.09
CA LEU A 24 -28.21 16.71 -17.49
C LEU A 24 -27.18 17.44 -16.62
N ALA A 25 -27.50 17.64 -15.35
CA ALA A 25 -26.54 18.10 -14.38
C ALA A 25 -25.50 16.98 -14.32
N PHE A 26 -24.44 17.11 -15.08
CA PHE A 26 -23.23 16.29 -14.89
C PHE A 26 -22.78 16.64 -13.49
N SER A 27 -23.12 15.79 -12.53
CA SER A 27 -22.51 15.82 -11.21
C SER A 27 -21.01 15.71 -11.41
N GLU A 28 -20.25 16.58 -10.75
CA GLU A 28 -18.80 16.38 -10.75
C GLU A 28 -18.49 14.97 -10.25
N PRO A 29 -17.49 14.28 -10.82
CA PRO A 29 -17.13 12.94 -10.40
C PRO A 29 -16.73 12.95 -8.93
N ILE A 30 -17.10 11.90 -8.21
CA ILE A 30 -16.69 11.72 -6.82
C ILE A 30 -15.17 11.53 -6.80
N LYS A 31 -14.45 12.40 -6.12
CA LYS A 31 -13.00 12.30 -5.97
C LYS A 31 -12.65 11.44 -4.77
N LEU A 32 -11.89 10.38 -5.01
CA LEU A 32 -11.37 9.47 -3.99
C LEU A 32 -9.86 9.67 -3.87
N LYS A 33 -9.39 10.11 -2.69
CA LYS A 33 -7.97 10.26 -2.40
C LYS A 33 -7.39 8.91 -2.00
N LEU A 34 -6.36 8.47 -2.72
CA LEU A 34 -5.57 7.31 -2.34
C LEU A 34 -4.26 7.75 -1.68
N SER A 35 -4.11 7.46 -0.39
CA SER A 35 -2.86 7.73 0.33
C SER A 35 -1.84 6.65 0.04
N TYR A 36 -0.71 7.05 -0.55
CA TYR A 36 0.42 6.18 -0.83
C TYR A 36 1.69 6.77 -0.22
N PHE A 37 2.14 6.20 0.90
CA PHE A 37 3.23 6.78 1.69
C PHE A 37 4.60 6.74 0.98
N SER A 38 4.73 5.95 -0.08
CA SER A 38 5.97 5.80 -0.86
C SER A 38 5.92 6.59 -2.17
N SER A 39 7.00 6.53 -2.96
CA SER A 39 7.12 7.21 -4.24
C SER A 39 6.36 6.49 -5.36
N ASP A 40 5.96 7.23 -6.39
CA ASP A 40 5.44 6.74 -7.67
C ASP A 40 6.42 5.84 -8.46
N ARG A 41 7.69 5.81 -8.05
CA ARG A 41 8.75 5.01 -8.69
C ARG A 41 8.83 3.59 -8.18
N THR A 42 8.15 3.27 -7.07
CA THR A 42 8.19 1.92 -6.49
C THR A 42 7.60 0.90 -7.44
N MET A 43 8.14 -0.31 -7.42
CA MET A 43 7.66 -1.42 -8.24
C MET A 43 6.19 -1.72 -7.91
N LEU A 44 5.83 -1.72 -6.63
CA LEU A 44 4.45 -1.96 -6.19
C LEU A 44 3.49 -0.94 -6.80
N TYR A 45 3.83 0.35 -6.79
CA TYR A 45 2.97 1.35 -7.41
C TYR A 45 2.80 1.08 -8.91
N ARG A 46 3.92 0.92 -9.62
CA ARG A 46 3.94 0.79 -11.08
C ARG A 46 3.28 -0.50 -11.58
N ALA A 47 3.44 -1.60 -10.86
CA ALA A 47 2.94 -2.91 -11.27
C ALA A 47 1.58 -3.29 -10.67
N GLY A 48 1.17 -2.67 -9.57
CA GLY A 48 -0.07 -2.99 -8.84
C GLY A 48 -1.03 -1.82 -8.75
N VAL A 49 -0.64 -0.76 -8.02
CA VAL A 49 -1.56 0.34 -7.70
C VAL A 49 -1.94 1.16 -8.94
N LYS A 50 -0.95 1.52 -9.77
CA LYS A 50 -1.21 2.33 -10.97
C LYS A 50 -2.16 1.66 -11.96
N PRO A 51 -1.98 0.38 -12.36
CA PRO A 51 -2.94 -0.29 -13.24
C PRO A 51 -4.36 -0.34 -12.67
N PHE A 52 -4.50 -0.53 -11.37
CA PHE A 52 -5.81 -0.48 -10.69
C PHE A 52 -6.45 0.91 -10.81
N VAL A 53 -5.71 1.97 -10.46
CA VAL A 53 -6.20 3.36 -10.55
C VAL A 53 -6.56 3.73 -11.98
N ASP A 54 -5.70 3.39 -12.95
CA ASP A 54 -5.94 3.68 -14.36
C ASP A 54 -7.21 2.97 -14.87
N ALA A 55 -7.41 1.71 -14.50
CA ALA A 55 -8.60 0.94 -14.91
C ALA A 55 -9.88 1.53 -14.30
N VAL A 56 -9.88 1.82 -12.99
CA VAL A 56 -11.05 2.41 -12.32
C VAL A 56 -11.38 3.77 -12.92
N ASN A 57 -10.40 4.65 -13.11
CA ASN A 57 -10.62 5.97 -13.67
C ASN A 57 -11.12 5.91 -15.14
N ALA A 58 -10.67 4.90 -15.90
CA ALA A 58 -11.14 4.69 -17.28
C ALA A 58 -12.57 4.15 -17.34
N GLU A 59 -12.92 3.22 -16.46
CA GLU A 59 -14.26 2.58 -16.45
C GLU A 59 -15.32 3.47 -15.78
N ALA A 60 -14.93 4.33 -14.84
CA ALA A 60 -15.83 5.18 -14.06
C ALA A 60 -15.85 6.64 -14.52
N ILE A 61 -15.48 6.94 -15.76
CA ILE A 61 -15.47 8.31 -16.32
C ILE A 61 -16.80 9.02 -16.03
N GLY A 62 -16.71 10.20 -15.42
CA GLY A 62 -17.84 11.04 -15.03
C GLY A 62 -18.58 10.60 -13.76
N LEU A 63 -18.24 9.45 -13.17
CA LEU A 63 -18.83 8.95 -11.93
C LEU A 63 -17.89 9.15 -10.74
N LEU A 64 -16.65 8.69 -10.85
CA LEU A 64 -15.62 8.84 -9.81
C LEU A 64 -14.22 8.96 -10.44
N GLU A 65 -13.30 9.51 -9.64
CA GLU A 65 -11.89 9.67 -9.98
C GLU A 65 -11.03 9.36 -8.76
N ILE A 66 -10.05 8.48 -8.90
CA ILE A 66 -9.05 8.22 -7.86
C ILE A 66 -7.85 9.12 -8.10
N GLU A 67 -7.53 9.97 -7.13
CA GLU A 67 -6.33 10.80 -7.08
C GLU A 67 -5.31 10.19 -6.13
N VAL A 68 -4.07 9.92 -6.59
CA VAL A 68 -3.02 9.31 -5.76
C VAL A 68 -2.13 10.38 -5.13
N TYR A 69 -1.99 10.32 -3.82
CA TYR A 69 -1.16 11.20 -3.01
C TYR A 69 0.09 10.47 -2.56
N PHE A 70 1.22 10.80 -3.18
CA PHE A 70 2.51 10.13 -2.99
C PHE A 70 3.34 10.67 -1.84
N SER A 71 4.35 9.88 -1.45
CA SER A 71 5.43 10.29 -0.54
C SER A 71 4.92 10.83 0.80
N GLY A 72 3.78 10.33 1.24
CA GLY A 72 3.16 10.72 2.50
C GLY A 72 2.55 12.12 2.49
N ALA A 73 2.08 12.62 1.34
CA ALA A 73 1.45 13.93 1.22
C ALA A 73 0.23 14.11 2.15
N LEU A 74 -0.53 13.03 2.41
CA LEU A 74 -1.66 13.04 3.37
C LEU A 74 -1.25 12.61 4.78
N GLY A 75 -0.10 11.91 4.92
CA GLY A 75 0.43 11.44 6.20
C GLY A 75 1.75 10.73 6.00
N LYS A 76 2.82 11.25 6.62
CA LYS A 76 4.21 10.82 6.36
C LYS A 76 4.55 9.44 6.92
N ALA A 77 3.95 9.05 8.03
CA ALA A 77 4.27 7.78 8.68
C ALA A 77 3.53 6.62 8.01
N PRO A 78 4.24 5.55 7.61
CA PRO A 78 3.60 4.35 7.07
C PRO A 78 2.59 3.71 8.06
N SER A 79 2.81 3.86 9.36
CA SER A 79 1.91 3.39 10.42
C SER A 79 0.61 4.19 10.56
N GLN A 80 0.52 5.38 9.96
CA GLN A 80 -0.69 6.22 10.03
C GLN A 80 -1.71 5.91 8.93
N GLN A 81 -1.37 5.11 7.94
CA GLN A 81 -2.18 4.96 6.73
C GLN A 81 -3.59 4.42 7.02
N ALA A 82 -3.72 3.46 7.93
CA ALA A 82 -5.02 2.94 8.35
C ALA A 82 -5.87 4.02 9.06
N GLN A 83 -5.24 4.84 9.90
CA GLN A 83 -5.92 5.91 10.61
C GLN A 83 -6.40 7.03 9.67
N LEU A 84 -5.64 7.34 8.60
CA LEU A 84 -6.07 8.33 7.60
C LEU A 84 -7.39 7.95 6.94
N VAL A 85 -7.63 6.66 6.71
CA VAL A 85 -8.90 6.17 6.16
C VAL A 85 -10.01 6.27 7.21
N LYS A 86 -9.76 5.87 8.44
CA LYS A 86 -10.74 5.95 9.55
C LYS A 86 -11.16 7.39 9.84
N ASP A 87 -10.25 8.34 9.71
CA ASP A 87 -10.49 9.77 9.95
C ASP A 87 -11.10 10.49 8.72
N GLY A 88 -11.28 9.78 7.60
CA GLY A 88 -11.80 10.36 6.35
C GLY A 88 -10.86 11.38 5.69
N VAL A 89 -9.58 11.34 6.00
CA VAL A 89 -8.54 12.16 5.34
C VAL A 89 -8.25 11.63 3.94
N ALA A 90 -8.32 10.31 3.79
CA ALA A 90 -8.23 9.60 2.52
C ALA A 90 -9.34 8.55 2.44
N GLU A 91 -9.89 8.32 1.25
CA GLU A 91 -10.88 7.28 0.99
C GLU A 91 -10.22 5.90 0.80
N LEU A 92 -8.99 5.88 0.29
CA LEU A 92 -8.18 4.68 0.08
C LEU A 92 -6.78 4.87 0.64
N ALA A 93 -6.15 3.78 1.07
CA ALA A 93 -4.75 3.82 1.48
C ALA A 93 -4.03 2.49 1.21
N TYR A 94 -2.73 2.58 0.94
CA TYR A 94 -1.83 1.44 1.00
C TYR A 94 -1.39 1.24 2.46
N ILE A 95 -1.80 0.14 3.06
CA ILE A 95 -1.57 -0.18 4.48
C ILE A 95 -0.65 -1.39 4.59
N ILE A 96 0.36 -1.29 5.46
CA ILE A 96 1.19 -2.44 5.89
C ILE A 96 0.80 -2.76 7.33
N PRO A 97 0.00 -3.80 7.58
CA PRO A 97 -0.55 -4.10 8.91
C PRO A 97 0.52 -4.32 9.98
N GLY A 98 1.68 -4.89 9.61
CA GLY A 98 2.79 -5.10 10.53
C GLY A 98 3.34 -3.82 11.20
N TYR A 99 3.07 -2.62 10.64
CA TYR A 99 3.44 -1.34 11.28
C TYR A 99 2.46 -0.88 12.36
N THR A 100 1.32 -1.51 12.46
CA THR A 100 0.24 -1.21 13.43
C THR A 100 -0.29 -2.52 14.02
N ALA A 101 0.60 -3.31 14.62
CA ALA A 101 0.28 -4.64 15.16
C ALA A 101 -0.82 -4.61 16.24
N ASP A 102 -0.98 -3.52 16.96
CA ASP A 102 -2.06 -3.29 17.94
C ASP A 102 -3.42 -3.19 17.26
N GLN A 103 -3.48 -2.61 16.06
CA GLN A 103 -4.71 -2.52 15.27
C GLN A 103 -5.01 -3.82 14.53
N PHE A 104 -3.97 -4.51 14.04
CA PHE A 104 -4.09 -5.76 13.27
C PHE A 104 -3.37 -6.91 14.00
N PRO A 105 -3.82 -7.32 15.21
CA PRO A 105 -3.05 -8.22 16.08
C PRO A 105 -2.87 -9.62 15.50
N ASP A 106 -3.81 -10.09 14.69
CA ASP A 106 -3.76 -11.44 14.12
C ASP A 106 -2.92 -11.51 12.84
N ASN A 107 -2.52 -10.36 12.29
CA ASN A 107 -1.69 -10.32 11.08
C ASN A 107 -0.33 -11.02 11.27
N ALA A 108 0.17 -11.07 12.49
CA ALA A 108 1.41 -11.76 12.83
C ALA A 108 1.45 -13.22 12.38
N VAL A 109 0.31 -13.89 12.22
CA VAL A 109 0.26 -15.29 11.76
C VAL A 109 0.74 -15.42 10.30
N ILE A 110 0.47 -14.42 9.46
CA ILE A 110 0.91 -14.42 8.05
C ILE A 110 2.43 -14.17 7.94
N GLU A 111 3.02 -13.62 8.97
CA GLU A 111 4.43 -13.21 9.00
C GLU A 111 5.33 -14.24 9.69
N LEU A 112 4.78 -15.41 10.08
CA LEU A 112 5.56 -16.47 10.73
C LEU A 112 6.54 -17.11 9.74
N PRO A 113 7.82 -17.25 10.13
CA PRO A 113 8.83 -17.85 9.27
C PRO A 113 8.49 -19.31 8.92
N GLY A 114 8.66 -19.69 7.65
CA GLY A 114 8.50 -21.07 7.19
C GLY A 114 7.06 -21.58 7.14
N LEU A 115 6.07 -20.73 7.37
CA LEU A 115 4.66 -21.14 7.32
C LEU A 115 4.19 -21.40 5.87
N PHE A 116 4.71 -20.66 4.91
CA PHE A 116 4.31 -20.72 3.50
C PHE A 116 5.47 -21.15 2.62
N ARG A 117 5.15 -21.84 1.53
CA ARG A 117 6.14 -22.32 0.54
C ARG A 117 6.61 -21.20 -0.41
N ASN A 118 5.77 -20.23 -0.63
CA ASN A 118 6.05 -19.08 -1.52
C ASN A 118 5.06 -17.93 -1.27
N GLN A 119 5.37 -16.77 -1.85
CA GLN A 119 4.57 -15.56 -1.78
C GLN A 119 3.14 -15.73 -2.29
N GLY A 120 2.93 -16.49 -3.37
CA GLY A 120 1.60 -16.69 -3.94
C GLY A 120 0.67 -17.44 -2.98
N GLU A 121 1.18 -18.49 -2.32
CA GLU A 121 0.44 -19.22 -1.29
C GLU A 121 0.09 -18.31 -0.12
N ALA A 122 1.07 -17.56 0.41
CA ALA A 122 0.87 -16.64 1.51
C ALA A 122 -0.18 -15.57 1.17
N SER A 123 -0.10 -14.97 -0.01
CA SER A 123 -1.05 -13.95 -0.48
C SER A 123 -2.48 -14.51 -0.61
N LEU A 124 -2.60 -15.74 -1.16
CA LEU A 124 -3.90 -16.40 -1.30
C LEU A 124 -4.53 -16.71 0.05
N VAL A 125 -3.74 -17.24 1.00
CA VAL A 125 -4.20 -17.53 2.35
C VAL A 125 -4.61 -16.23 3.06
N PHE A 126 -3.78 -15.19 2.99
CA PHE A 126 -4.08 -13.90 3.58
C PHE A 126 -5.41 -13.31 3.07
N THR A 127 -5.59 -13.27 1.75
CA THR A 127 -6.83 -12.80 1.13
C THR A 127 -8.05 -13.61 1.61
N ARG A 128 -7.93 -14.94 1.70
CA ARG A 128 -9.01 -15.82 2.17
C ARG A 128 -9.34 -15.63 3.65
N MET A 129 -8.33 -15.41 4.49
CA MET A 129 -8.54 -15.14 5.91
C MET A 129 -9.28 -13.81 6.14
N ILE A 130 -8.95 -12.76 5.37
CA ILE A 130 -9.70 -11.50 5.40
C ILE A 130 -11.13 -11.72 4.94
N ALA A 131 -11.35 -12.38 3.81
CA ALA A 131 -12.69 -12.67 3.27
C ALA A 131 -13.55 -13.54 4.22
N ALA A 132 -12.91 -14.39 5.02
CA ALA A 132 -13.58 -15.21 6.04
C ALA A 132 -13.80 -14.47 7.38
N ASN A 133 -13.36 -13.20 7.50
CA ASN A 133 -13.44 -12.39 8.73
C ASN A 133 -12.81 -13.06 9.95
N VAL A 134 -11.68 -13.78 9.76
CA VAL A 134 -10.98 -14.47 10.85
C VAL A 134 -9.79 -13.67 11.39
N LEU A 135 -9.46 -12.52 10.79
CA LEU A 135 -8.41 -11.62 11.24
C LEU A 135 -9.05 -10.36 11.84
N ARG A 136 -8.70 -10.05 13.08
CA ARG A 136 -9.18 -8.82 13.75
C ARG A 136 -8.52 -7.56 13.20
N GLY A 137 -9.24 -6.45 13.26
CA GLY A 137 -8.78 -5.11 12.87
C GLY A 137 -9.10 -4.72 11.43
N TYR A 138 -9.74 -5.63 10.67
CA TYR A 138 -10.15 -5.37 9.28
C TYR A 138 -11.62 -4.97 9.16
N GLU A 139 -12.39 -5.05 10.24
CA GLU A 139 -13.84 -4.88 10.27
C GLU A 139 -14.28 -3.46 9.86
N ASP A 140 -13.43 -2.47 10.09
CA ASP A 140 -13.69 -1.07 9.75
C ASP A 140 -13.32 -0.72 8.30
N PHE A 141 -12.83 -1.68 7.51
CA PHE A 141 -12.32 -1.43 6.17
C PHE A 141 -13.00 -2.29 5.10
N VAL A 142 -13.15 -1.71 3.91
CA VAL A 142 -13.37 -2.49 2.70
C VAL A 142 -12.01 -2.83 2.11
N VAL A 143 -11.58 -4.08 2.22
CA VAL A 143 -10.29 -4.52 1.69
C VAL A 143 -10.43 -4.83 0.19
N ILE A 144 -9.88 -3.97 -0.66
CA ILE A 144 -9.93 -4.12 -2.11
C ILE A 144 -9.03 -5.28 -2.57
N THR A 145 -7.82 -5.35 -1.99
CA THR A 145 -6.87 -6.44 -2.25
C THR A 145 -5.93 -6.62 -1.07
N ALA A 146 -5.43 -7.84 -0.91
CA ALA A 146 -4.42 -8.17 0.09
C ALA A 146 -3.36 -9.09 -0.54
N PHE A 147 -2.10 -8.85 -0.23
CA PHE A 147 -0.98 -9.64 -0.72
C PHE A 147 0.19 -9.58 0.27
N THR A 148 1.12 -10.51 0.12
CA THR A 148 2.40 -10.50 0.84
C THR A 148 3.52 -10.09 -0.11
N ALA A 149 4.58 -9.50 0.43
CA ALA A 149 5.82 -9.29 -0.30
C ALA A 149 6.62 -10.59 -0.45
N GLU A 150 7.71 -10.54 -1.21
CA GLU A 150 8.72 -11.60 -1.23
C GLU A 150 9.29 -11.80 0.19
N PRO A 151 9.81 -13.00 0.50
CA PRO A 151 10.51 -13.23 1.77
C PRO A 151 11.61 -12.20 1.98
N HIS A 152 11.72 -11.71 3.21
CA HIS A 152 12.80 -10.82 3.58
C HIS A 152 14.14 -11.56 3.51
N SER A 153 15.12 -10.91 2.92
CA SER A 153 16.54 -11.33 2.95
C SER A 153 17.32 -10.34 3.81
N ILE A 154 18.43 -10.79 4.38
CA ILE A 154 19.25 -9.98 5.28
C ILE A 154 20.34 -9.28 4.47
N HIS A 155 20.38 -7.96 4.56
CA HIS A 155 21.31 -7.10 3.84
C HIS A 155 22.15 -6.30 4.85
N THR A 156 23.48 -6.45 4.80
CA THR A 156 24.38 -5.88 5.80
C THR A 156 25.58 -5.15 5.19
N ARG A 157 26.21 -4.32 6.01
CA ARG A 157 27.47 -3.66 5.68
C ARG A 157 28.68 -4.59 5.87
N GLN A 158 28.55 -5.60 6.72
CA GLN A 158 29.60 -6.54 7.08
C GLN A 158 29.36 -7.89 6.38
N PRO A 159 30.43 -8.67 6.09
CA PRO A 159 30.29 -9.99 5.52
C PRO A 159 29.47 -10.92 6.42
N ILE A 160 28.59 -11.71 5.79
CA ILE A 160 27.86 -12.81 6.43
C ILE A 160 28.14 -14.05 5.58
N ALA A 161 28.88 -14.99 6.13
CA ALA A 161 29.14 -16.30 5.52
C ALA A 161 28.39 -17.44 6.26
N SER A 162 27.98 -17.19 7.49
CA SER A 162 27.34 -18.16 8.35
C SER A 162 26.36 -17.51 9.33
N LEU A 163 25.50 -18.31 9.94
CA LEU A 163 24.60 -17.83 11.03
C LEU A 163 25.38 -17.28 12.22
N THR A 164 26.63 -17.72 12.42
CA THR A 164 27.47 -17.22 13.52
C THR A 164 27.81 -15.75 13.33
N ASP A 165 27.96 -15.31 12.10
CA ASP A 165 28.31 -13.92 11.75
C ASP A 165 27.16 -12.94 12.03
N LEU A 166 25.95 -13.46 12.17
CA LEU A 166 24.76 -12.67 12.53
C LEU A 166 24.72 -12.29 14.00
N LYS A 167 25.50 -12.94 14.88
CA LYS A 167 25.41 -12.72 16.34
C LYS A 167 25.74 -11.29 16.71
N GLY A 168 24.80 -10.68 17.44
CA GLY A 168 24.93 -9.32 17.98
C GLY A 168 24.66 -8.20 16.95
N LEU A 169 24.51 -8.52 15.66
CA LEU A 169 24.17 -7.51 14.65
C LEU A 169 22.77 -6.93 14.93
N LYS A 170 22.68 -5.60 14.84
CA LYS A 170 21.41 -4.89 14.89
C LYS A 170 20.80 -4.89 13.51
N ILE A 171 19.78 -5.71 13.32
CA ILE A 171 19.09 -5.87 12.04
C ILE A 171 17.71 -5.26 12.14
N ARG A 172 17.37 -4.40 11.18
CA ARG A 172 16.02 -3.86 11.07
C ARG A 172 15.03 -5.00 10.84
N ALA A 173 13.97 -4.98 11.62
CA ALA A 173 12.79 -5.83 11.47
C ALA A 173 11.58 -4.99 11.05
N ASN A 174 10.65 -5.60 10.31
CA ASN A 174 9.41 -4.96 9.87
C ASN A 174 8.42 -4.79 11.03
N ASN A 175 8.42 -5.76 11.95
CA ASN A 175 7.43 -5.88 13.01
C ASN A 175 8.02 -6.64 14.22
N PRO A 176 7.29 -6.70 15.35
CA PRO A 176 7.75 -7.39 16.56
C PRO A 176 7.98 -8.90 16.37
N THR A 177 7.20 -9.57 15.52
CA THR A 177 7.34 -11.01 15.24
C THR A 177 8.67 -11.33 14.55
N GLU A 178 9.02 -10.52 13.54
CA GLU A 178 10.31 -10.65 12.87
C GLU A 178 11.47 -10.30 13.79
N ALA A 179 11.34 -9.26 14.60
CA ALA A 179 12.36 -8.90 15.59
C ALA A 179 12.62 -10.03 16.58
N ALA A 180 11.56 -10.63 17.13
CA ALA A 180 11.68 -11.78 18.04
C ALA A 180 12.33 -13.01 17.36
N THR A 181 12.11 -13.19 16.07
CA THR A 181 12.78 -14.23 15.29
C THR A 181 14.28 -13.96 15.20
N PHE A 182 14.68 -12.72 14.91
CA PHE A 182 16.08 -12.32 14.87
C PHE A 182 16.78 -12.47 16.21
N ASP A 183 16.12 -12.10 17.29
CA ASP A 183 16.66 -12.27 18.65
C ASP A 183 16.95 -13.74 18.97
N LYS A 184 16.07 -14.65 18.55
CA LYS A 184 16.29 -16.11 18.70
C LYS A 184 17.46 -16.63 17.86
N LEU A 185 17.79 -15.99 16.76
CA LEU A 185 18.94 -16.32 15.92
C LEU A 185 20.25 -15.62 16.42
N GLY A 186 20.17 -14.91 17.53
CA GLY A 186 21.32 -14.23 18.15
C GLY A 186 21.63 -12.85 17.60
N MET A 187 20.79 -12.31 16.72
CA MET A 187 20.81 -10.92 16.30
C MET A 187 20.11 -10.03 17.34
N ARG A 188 20.00 -8.75 17.06
CA ARG A 188 19.14 -7.78 17.75
C ARG A 188 18.16 -7.19 16.75
N GLY A 189 16.90 -7.62 16.83
CA GLY A 189 15.83 -7.12 15.99
C GLY A 189 15.41 -5.70 16.35
N ILE A 190 15.54 -4.75 15.45
CA ILE A 190 15.15 -3.35 15.66
C ILE A 190 13.94 -3.03 14.79
N VAL A 191 12.77 -2.93 15.40
CA VAL A 191 11.53 -2.63 14.66
C VAL A 191 11.55 -1.17 14.20
N MET A 192 11.44 -0.97 12.89
CA MET A 192 11.28 0.37 12.31
C MET A 192 10.63 0.30 10.92
N PRO A 193 9.90 1.36 10.50
CA PRO A 193 9.34 1.43 9.15
C PRO A 193 10.42 1.56 8.09
N VAL A 194 10.09 1.12 6.86
CA VAL A 194 11.03 1.00 5.74
C VAL A 194 11.69 2.32 5.32
N ASN A 195 10.99 3.44 5.47
CA ASN A 195 11.49 4.77 5.10
C ASN A 195 12.60 5.31 6.03
N GLN A 196 12.86 4.66 7.17
CA GLN A 196 13.92 5.04 8.12
C GLN A 196 15.21 4.23 7.95
N ILE A 197 15.18 3.13 7.16
CA ILE A 197 16.28 2.16 7.08
C ILE A 197 17.58 2.81 6.61
N SER A 198 17.54 3.56 5.51
CA SER A 198 18.75 4.14 4.92
C SER A 198 19.45 5.12 5.86
N GLU A 199 18.71 5.94 6.56
CA GLU A 199 19.26 6.83 7.58
C GLU A 199 19.86 6.03 8.73
N ALA A 200 19.15 5.03 9.24
CA ALA A 200 19.59 4.21 10.37
C ALA A 200 20.86 3.39 10.05
N ILE A 201 21.03 2.90 8.81
CA ILE A 201 22.28 2.27 8.35
C ILE A 201 23.40 3.32 8.25
N SER A 202 23.12 4.48 7.66
CA SER A 202 24.12 5.53 7.43
C SER A 202 24.71 6.06 8.72
N ASN A 203 23.90 6.25 9.75
CA ASN A 203 24.34 6.76 11.05
C ASN A 203 24.81 5.65 12.03
N GLY A 204 24.77 4.36 11.62
CA GLY A 204 25.23 3.23 12.43
C GLY A 204 24.25 2.80 13.53
N THR A 205 23.01 3.26 13.52
CA THR A 205 21.97 2.81 14.45
C THR A 205 21.68 1.32 14.27
N ILE A 206 21.73 0.84 13.02
CA ILE A 206 21.62 -0.57 12.65
C ILE A 206 22.78 -0.99 11.74
N ASP A 207 23.12 -2.28 11.76
CA ASP A 207 24.19 -2.87 10.97
C ASP A 207 23.70 -3.35 9.60
N GLY A 208 22.39 -3.53 9.46
CA GLY A 208 21.73 -4.00 8.26
C GLY A 208 20.22 -4.05 8.39
N ALA A 209 19.57 -4.57 7.38
CA ALA A 209 18.11 -4.65 7.35
C ALA A 209 17.61 -5.94 6.73
N ALA A 210 16.49 -6.44 7.23
CA ALA A 210 15.67 -7.43 6.55
C ALA A 210 14.61 -6.70 5.71
N ILE A 211 14.70 -6.89 4.40
CA ILE A 211 13.75 -6.39 3.40
C ILE A 211 13.71 -7.33 2.20
N PRO A 212 12.65 -7.28 1.37
CA PRO A 212 12.65 -7.95 0.08
C PRO A 212 13.76 -7.41 -0.83
N PRO A 213 14.45 -8.26 -1.60
CA PRO A 213 15.50 -7.82 -2.52
C PRO A 213 15.06 -6.73 -3.51
N ALA A 214 13.83 -6.79 -3.98
CA ALA A 214 13.27 -5.76 -4.87
C ALA A 214 13.27 -4.34 -4.26
N MET A 215 13.22 -4.22 -2.93
CA MET A 215 13.19 -2.94 -2.23
C MET A 215 14.57 -2.31 -2.00
N LEU A 216 15.66 -3.02 -2.29
CA LEU A 216 17.04 -2.52 -2.09
C LEU A 216 17.29 -1.18 -2.80
N THR A 217 16.83 -1.06 -4.02
CA THR A 217 17.01 0.16 -4.82
C THR A 217 16.00 1.24 -4.45
N GLU A 218 14.77 0.86 -4.16
CA GLU A 218 13.66 1.80 -3.86
C GLU A 218 13.93 2.64 -2.62
N PHE A 219 14.47 2.02 -1.58
CA PHE A 219 14.77 2.67 -0.30
C PHE A 219 16.26 2.98 -0.11
N GLY A 220 17.07 2.84 -1.18
CA GLY A 220 18.48 3.20 -1.15
C GLY A 220 19.37 2.27 -0.31
N VAL A 221 18.83 1.18 0.22
CA VAL A 221 19.55 0.23 1.09
C VAL A 221 20.70 -0.45 0.35
N GLY A 222 20.52 -0.79 -0.92
CA GLY A 222 21.54 -1.44 -1.74
C GLY A 222 22.81 -0.61 -1.96
N ARG A 223 22.78 0.70 -1.73
CA ARG A 223 23.98 1.57 -1.77
C ARG A 223 24.76 1.57 -0.46
N LEU A 224 24.14 1.11 0.61
CA LEU A 224 24.64 1.16 1.99
C LEU A 224 25.03 -0.22 2.52
N THR A 225 24.66 -1.29 1.80
CA THR A 225 24.91 -2.68 2.17
C THR A 225 25.64 -3.38 1.03
N SER A 226 26.66 -4.17 1.36
CA SER A 226 27.50 -4.87 0.36
C SER A 226 27.32 -6.38 0.41
N TYR A 227 26.62 -6.89 1.42
CA TYR A 227 26.46 -8.33 1.63
C TYR A 227 24.98 -8.67 1.78
N HIS A 228 24.58 -9.75 1.10
CA HIS A 228 23.19 -10.12 0.95
C HIS A 228 23.04 -11.61 1.25
N TYR A 229 22.40 -11.93 2.37
CA TYR A 229 22.03 -13.30 2.71
C TYR A 229 20.61 -13.54 2.23
N MET A 230 20.48 -14.22 1.11
CA MET A 230 19.19 -14.53 0.49
C MET A 230 18.48 -15.66 1.22
N VAL A 231 17.25 -15.42 1.64
CA VAL A 231 16.35 -16.43 2.22
C VAL A 231 15.40 -16.87 1.10
N HIS A 232 15.33 -18.19 0.86
CA HIS A 232 14.51 -18.82 -0.18
C HIS A 232 13.40 -19.67 0.44
#